data_e2778881e61be2fd41644ca9e00c4fbd
#
_entry.id   e2778881e61be2fd41644ca9e00c4fbd
#
_cell.length_a   1.000
_cell.length_b   1.000
_cell.length_c   1.000
_cell.angle_alpha   90.00
_cell.angle_beta   90.00
_cell.angle_gamma   90.00
#
_symmetry.space_group_name_H-M   'P 1'
#
loop_
_entity.id
_entity.type
_entity.pdbx_description
1 polymer ?
#
loop_
_entity_poly.entity_id
_entity_poly.type
_entity_poly.pdbx_seq_one_letter_code
_entity_poly.pdbx_strand_id
1 'polypeptide(L)'
;YTKEYLLSRIKVALGGHAAEEIVYGKDKVTTGASNDFEQTYRIAREMIITYGMSDTIGKINIKPEFMSSHMSKCVDNEIRAIIDSCYYEVIRLLKKHRNKLDALKNILVDKEIIDGSVVYEMFALSDSQDIILKKMNNDGDEKIRAIL
;
A
#
# COMPACT_ATOMS: atom_id res chain seq x y z
N TYR A 1 -2.56 19.59 -1.13
CA TYR A 1 -2.86 18.16 -0.98
C TYR A 1 -3.93 17.95 0.08
N THR A 2 -4.92 17.09 -0.19
CA THR A 2 -5.95 16.71 0.78
C THR A 2 -5.42 15.63 1.73
N LYS A 3 -6.05 15.47 2.91
CA LYS A 3 -5.76 14.38 3.85
C LYS A 3 -5.92 13.01 3.17
N GLU A 4 -6.99 12.85 2.38
CA GLU A 4 -7.26 11.62 1.62
C GLU A 4 -6.13 11.29 0.63
N TYR A 5 -5.64 12.29 -0.10
CA TYR A 5 -4.53 12.10 -1.04
C TYR A 5 -3.25 11.65 -0.33
N LEU A 6 -2.91 12.28 0.80
CA LEU A 6 -1.70 11.91 1.57
C LEU A 6 -1.81 10.51 2.17
N LEU A 7 -2.98 10.13 2.70
CA LEU A 7 -3.23 8.76 3.15
C LEU A 7 -3.13 7.75 2.00
N SER A 8 -3.62 8.09 0.82
CA SER A 8 -3.48 7.24 -0.36
C SER A 8 -2.02 7.05 -0.77
N ARG A 9 -1.19 8.08 -0.68
CA ARG A 9 0.25 7.97 -0.93
C ARG A 9 0.96 7.04 0.07
N ILE A 10 0.58 7.11 1.35
CA ILE A 10 1.07 6.19 2.37
C ILE A 10 0.70 4.75 2.01
N LYS A 11 -0.56 4.51 1.64
CA LYS A 11 -1.04 3.18 1.25
C LYS A 11 -0.31 2.62 0.03
N VAL A 12 -0.06 3.45 -0.98
CA VAL A 12 0.71 3.04 -2.18
C VAL A 12 2.13 2.63 -1.79
N ALA A 13 2.81 3.44 -0.97
CA ALA A 13 4.16 3.12 -0.50
C ALA A 13 4.23 1.80 0.31
N LEU A 14 3.20 1.51 1.10
CA LEU A 14 3.13 0.27 1.90
C LEU A 14 2.74 -0.97 1.06
N GLY A 15 2.22 -0.77 -0.16
CA GLY A 15 1.65 -1.84 -0.99
C GLY A 15 2.62 -2.96 -1.32
N GLY A 16 3.85 -2.63 -1.67
CA GLY A 16 4.89 -3.61 -2.03
C GLY A 16 5.22 -4.54 -0.87
N HIS A 17 5.50 -3.98 0.31
CA HIS A 17 5.78 -4.76 1.51
C HIS A 17 4.59 -5.63 1.96
N ALA A 18 3.39 -5.07 1.91
CA ALA A 18 2.17 -5.81 2.22
C ALA A 18 1.93 -6.98 1.26
N ALA A 19 2.23 -6.80 -0.03
CA ALA A 19 2.15 -7.86 -1.03
C ALA A 19 3.17 -8.98 -0.75
N GLU A 20 4.42 -8.64 -0.42
CA GLU A 20 5.43 -9.62 -0.01
C GLU A 20 4.98 -10.41 1.22
N GLU A 21 4.46 -9.73 2.25
CA GLU A 21 3.97 -10.38 3.48
C GLU A 21 2.83 -11.38 3.18
N ILE A 22 1.89 -11.00 2.31
CA ILE A 22 0.76 -11.86 1.94
C ILE A 22 1.20 -13.08 1.13
N VAL A 23 2.15 -12.88 0.20
CA VAL A 23 2.58 -13.94 -0.72
C VAL A 23 3.56 -14.89 -0.07
N TYR A 24 4.53 -14.39 0.68
CA TYR A 24 5.65 -15.16 1.21
C TYR A 24 5.62 -15.37 2.72
N GLY A 25 4.79 -14.62 3.45
CA GLY A 25 4.73 -14.62 4.91
C GLY A 25 5.66 -13.61 5.56
N LYS A 26 5.39 -13.27 6.82
CA LYS A 26 6.10 -12.21 7.58
C LYS A 26 7.61 -12.41 7.68
N ASP A 27 8.05 -13.65 7.79
CA ASP A 27 9.47 -13.98 8.01
C ASP A 27 10.30 -13.95 6.73
N LYS A 28 9.66 -13.75 5.57
CA LYS A 28 10.30 -13.76 4.25
C LYS A 28 10.22 -12.44 3.51
N VAL A 29 9.77 -11.38 4.18
CA VAL A 29 9.79 -10.03 3.63
C VAL A 29 11.23 -9.54 3.50
N THR A 30 11.48 -8.75 2.45
CA THR A 30 12.81 -8.24 2.16
C THR A 30 13.04 -6.83 2.70
N THR A 31 14.28 -6.36 2.65
CA THR A 31 14.66 -4.99 3.01
C THR A 31 14.31 -3.97 1.92
N GLY A 32 13.75 -4.39 0.80
CA GLY A 32 13.45 -3.55 -0.37
C GLY A 32 12.53 -2.37 -0.08
N ALA A 33 11.67 -2.49 0.94
CA ALA A 33 10.71 -1.45 1.32
C ALA A 33 11.29 -0.35 2.23
N SER A 34 12.60 -0.32 2.52
CA SER A 34 13.17 0.66 3.46
C SER A 34 12.94 2.12 3.06
N ASN A 35 13.07 2.44 1.78
CA ASN A 35 12.79 3.79 1.27
C ASN A 35 11.30 4.13 1.36
N ASP A 36 10.42 3.16 1.15
CA ASP A 36 8.97 3.34 1.25
C ASP A 36 8.56 3.61 2.70
N PHE A 37 9.19 2.94 3.67
CA PHE A 37 8.94 3.21 5.10
C PHE A 37 9.42 4.60 5.51
N GLU A 38 10.57 5.06 5.02
CA GLU A 38 11.05 6.43 5.28
C GLU A 38 10.08 7.47 4.69
N GLN A 39 9.64 7.28 3.44
CA GLN A 39 8.66 8.15 2.80
C GLN A 39 7.33 8.17 3.56
N THR A 40 6.85 7.01 3.97
CA THR A 40 5.62 6.85 4.75
C THR A 40 5.69 7.61 6.07
N TYR A 41 6.78 7.45 6.83
CA TYR A 41 7.02 8.17 8.06
C TYR A 41 7.03 9.69 7.85
N ARG A 42 7.73 10.17 6.82
CA ARG A 42 7.82 11.59 6.49
C ARG A 42 6.45 12.18 6.18
N ILE A 43 5.66 11.52 5.33
CA ILE A 43 4.31 12.00 4.99
C ILE A 43 3.43 12.05 6.24
N ALA A 44 3.37 10.99 7.03
CA ALA A 44 2.57 10.94 8.26
C ALA A 44 2.99 12.03 9.25
N ARG A 45 4.29 12.26 9.41
CA ARG A 45 4.82 13.31 10.27
C ARG A 45 4.41 14.70 9.79
N GLU A 46 4.53 15.00 8.50
CA GLU A 46 4.11 16.29 7.93
C GLU A 46 2.61 16.53 8.09
N MET A 47 1.79 15.50 7.92
CA MET A 47 0.33 15.58 8.14
C MET A 47 0.02 16.08 9.56
N ILE A 48 0.78 15.63 10.54
CA ILE A 48 0.54 15.98 11.97
C ILE A 48 1.12 17.33 12.29
N ILE A 49 2.44 17.50 12.10
CA ILE A 49 3.16 18.65 12.65
C ILE A 49 3.06 19.90 11.78
N THR A 50 2.91 19.74 10.46
CA THR A 50 2.90 20.87 9.52
C THR A 50 1.49 21.25 9.09
N TYR A 51 0.67 20.26 8.78
CA TYR A 51 -0.66 20.51 8.19
C TYR A 51 -1.81 20.45 9.20
N GLY A 52 -1.53 20.08 10.48
CA GLY A 52 -2.55 20.02 11.52
C GLY A 52 -3.70 19.06 11.18
N MET A 53 -3.40 17.93 10.51
CA MET A 53 -4.39 16.96 10.04
C MET A 53 -4.71 15.85 11.04
N SER A 54 -4.22 15.97 12.29
CA SER A 54 -4.53 15.06 13.40
C SER A 54 -5.74 15.59 14.18
N ASP A 55 -6.67 14.70 14.49
CA ASP A 55 -7.78 15.04 15.37
C ASP A 55 -7.41 14.92 16.85
N THR A 56 -6.38 14.12 17.17
CA THR A 56 -5.86 13.94 18.53
C THR A 56 -4.99 15.11 18.96
N ILE A 57 -4.09 15.58 18.11
CA ILE A 57 -3.16 16.67 18.41
C ILE A 57 -3.80 18.03 18.15
N GLY A 58 -4.68 18.12 17.16
CA GLY A 58 -5.41 19.33 16.81
C GLY A 58 -4.85 20.07 15.60
N LYS A 59 -5.44 21.23 15.35
CA LYS A 59 -5.19 22.06 14.16
C LYS A 59 -4.06 23.05 14.43
N ILE A 60 -2.87 22.55 14.68
CA ILE A 60 -1.69 23.35 15.01
C ILE A 60 -0.53 23.02 14.09
N ASN A 61 0.33 24.01 13.86
CA ASN A 61 1.62 23.82 13.22
C ASN A 61 2.68 23.80 14.32
N ILE A 62 3.35 22.67 14.47
CA ILE A 62 4.30 22.44 15.55
C ILE A 62 5.72 22.63 15.00
N LYS A 63 6.44 23.59 15.56
CA LYS A 63 7.87 23.72 15.26
C LYS A 63 8.65 22.73 16.11
N PRO A 64 9.49 21.85 15.52
CA PRO A 64 10.21 20.81 16.25
C PRO A 64 11.03 21.31 17.43
N GLU A 65 11.64 22.49 17.29
CA GLU A 65 12.46 23.13 18.34
C GLU A 65 11.68 23.55 19.60
N PHE A 66 10.37 23.69 19.49
CA PHE A 66 9.48 24.04 20.62
C PHE A 66 8.66 22.86 21.13
N MET A 67 8.93 21.66 20.63
CA MET A 67 8.17 20.48 20.99
C MET A 67 8.60 19.95 22.36
N SER A 68 7.66 19.85 23.31
CA SER A 68 7.90 19.20 24.59
C SER A 68 8.07 17.68 24.44
N SER A 69 8.70 17.02 25.43
CA SER A 69 8.82 15.55 25.44
C SER A 69 7.46 14.85 25.41
N HIS A 70 6.46 15.41 26.10
CA HIS A 70 5.09 14.89 26.06
C HIS A 70 4.49 14.99 24.66
N MET A 71 4.61 16.15 24.02
CA MET A 71 4.12 16.37 22.65
C MET A 71 4.83 15.45 21.65
N SER A 72 6.15 15.29 21.77
CA SER A 72 6.91 14.37 20.91
C SER A 72 6.37 12.95 20.99
N LYS A 73 6.07 12.47 22.20
CA LYS A 73 5.48 11.14 22.38
C LYS A 73 4.08 11.03 21.78
N CYS A 74 3.26 12.07 21.90
CA CYS A 74 1.93 12.10 21.26
C CYS A 74 2.05 12.06 19.74
N VAL A 75 2.98 12.83 19.17
CA VAL A 75 3.25 12.84 17.72
C VAL A 75 3.72 11.46 17.25
N ASP A 76 4.66 10.83 17.93
CA ASP A 76 5.15 9.50 17.59
C ASP A 76 4.03 8.43 17.61
N ASN A 77 3.18 8.48 18.63
CA ASN A 77 2.03 7.57 18.72
C ASN A 77 1.04 7.79 17.58
N GLU A 78 0.77 9.04 17.22
CA GLU A 78 -0.16 9.38 16.15
C GLU A 78 0.40 8.98 14.76
N ILE A 79 1.70 9.19 14.52
CA ILE A 79 2.38 8.72 13.30
C ILE A 79 2.20 7.21 13.16
N ARG A 80 2.48 6.47 14.23
CA ARG A 80 2.31 5.01 14.25
C ARG A 80 0.87 4.62 13.96
N ALA A 81 -0.10 5.26 14.60
CA ALA A 81 -1.51 4.97 14.40
C ALA A 81 -1.96 5.19 12.95
N ILE A 82 -1.51 6.26 12.30
CA ILE A 82 -1.80 6.53 10.89
C ILE A 82 -1.21 5.44 10.00
N ILE A 83 0.07 5.10 10.20
CA ILE A 83 0.77 4.10 9.39
C ILE A 83 0.13 2.72 9.56
N ASP A 84 -0.12 2.30 10.81
CA ASP A 84 -0.72 1.00 11.11
C ASP A 84 -2.13 0.88 10.51
N SER A 85 -2.94 1.95 10.61
CA SER A 85 -4.28 1.99 10.01
C SER A 85 -4.21 1.84 8.48
N CYS A 86 -3.33 2.60 7.83
CA CYS A 86 -3.11 2.49 6.38
C CYS A 86 -2.62 1.09 5.99
N TYR A 87 -1.68 0.53 6.73
CA TYR A 87 -1.17 -0.82 6.47
C TYR A 87 -2.25 -1.88 6.58
N TYR A 88 -3.08 -1.79 7.62
CA TYR A 88 -4.20 -2.71 7.81
C TYR A 88 -5.21 -2.67 6.66
N GLU A 89 -5.53 -1.46 6.17
CA GLU A 89 -6.40 -1.29 5.00
C GLU A 89 -5.79 -1.91 3.73
N VAL A 90 -4.48 -1.72 3.51
CA VAL A 90 -3.76 -2.29 2.37
C VAL A 90 -3.77 -3.82 2.42
N ILE A 91 -3.45 -4.41 3.59
CA ILE A 91 -3.50 -5.86 3.78
C ILE A 91 -4.91 -6.40 3.48
N ARG A 92 -5.94 -5.74 3.99
CA ARG A 92 -7.33 -6.13 3.75
C ARG A 92 -7.70 -6.06 2.27
N LEU A 93 -7.31 -4.99 1.59
CA LEU A 93 -7.54 -4.79 0.17
C LEU A 93 -6.85 -5.90 -0.67
N LEU A 94 -5.57 -6.14 -0.41
CA LEU A 94 -4.80 -7.14 -1.14
C LEU A 94 -5.32 -8.57 -0.88
N LYS A 95 -5.72 -8.89 0.34
CA LYS A 95 -6.36 -10.17 0.64
C LYS A 95 -7.67 -10.36 -0.10
N LYS A 96 -8.50 -9.32 -0.18
CA LYS A 96 -9.75 -9.32 -0.95
C LYS A 96 -9.50 -9.59 -2.44
N HIS A 97 -8.40 -9.06 -2.98
CA HIS A 97 -8.04 -9.20 -4.39
C HIS A 97 -6.85 -10.16 -4.62
N ARG A 98 -6.71 -11.18 -3.75
CA ARG A 98 -5.59 -12.12 -3.80
C ARG A 98 -5.41 -12.76 -5.18
N ASN A 99 -6.49 -13.09 -5.86
CA ASN A 99 -6.42 -13.70 -7.19
C ASN A 99 -5.77 -12.78 -8.22
N LYS A 100 -6.09 -11.47 -8.18
CA LYS A 100 -5.49 -10.46 -9.05
C LYS A 100 -4.02 -10.23 -8.71
N LEU A 101 -3.68 -10.25 -7.43
CA LEU A 101 -2.28 -10.15 -6.98
C LEU A 101 -1.44 -11.33 -7.49
N ASP A 102 -1.94 -12.56 -7.37
CA ASP A 102 -1.25 -13.76 -7.86
C ASP A 102 -1.11 -13.76 -9.39
N ALA A 103 -2.15 -13.32 -10.11
CA ALA A 103 -2.10 -13.18 -11.57
C ALA A 103 -1.06 -12.14 -12.00
N LEU A 104 -1.04 -10.97 -11.36
CA LEU A 104 -0.07 -9.91 -11.62
C LEU A 104 1.36 -10.35 -11.33
N LYS A 105 1.57 -11.04 -10.22
CA LYS A 105 2.87 -11.63 -9.86
C LYS A 105 3.39 -12.57 -10.96
N ASN A 106 2.53 -13.47 -11.46
CA ASN A 106 2.93 -14.43 -12.49
C ASN A 106 3.28 -13.74 -13.81
N ILE A 107 2.55 -12.70 -14.20
CA ILE A 107 2.86 -11.90 -15.39
C ILE A 107 4.22 -11.20 -15.22
N LEU A 108 4.48 -10.60 -14.06
CA LEU A 108 5.73 -9.89 -13.80
C LEU A 108 6.95 -10.82 -13.72
N VAL A 109 6.80 -12.04 -13.22
CA VAL A 109 7.86 -13.06 -13.22
C VAL A 109 8.26 -13.41 -14.65
N ASP A 110 7.30 -13.50 -15.59
CA ASP A 110 7.56 -13.82 -16.98
C ASP A 110 8.13 -12.63 -17.79
N LYS A 111 7.56 -11.44 -17.60
CA LYS A 111 7.81 -10.26 -18.47
C LYS A 111 8.70 -9.20 -17.85
N GLU A 112 8.93 -9.27 -16.53
CA GLU A 112 9.65 -8.27 -15.71
C GLU A 112 8.99 -6.88 -15.71
N ILE A 113 8.46 -6.43 -16.85
CA ILE A 113 7.80 -5.13 -17.03
C ILE A 113 6.47 -5.34 -17.75
N ILE A 114 5.41 -4.70 -17.24
CA ILE A 114 4.09 -4.64 -17.90
C ILE A 114 3.60 -3.19 -17.95
N ASP A 115 2.73 -2.90 -18.94
CA ASP A 115 2.05 -1.63 -19.02
C ASP A 115 0.97 -1.52 -17.93
N GLY A 116 0.82 -0.32 -17.33
CA GLY A 116 -0.17 -0.07 -16.29
C GLY A 116 -1.61 -0.32 -16.74
N SER A 117 -1.92 -0.24 -18.05
CA SER A 117 -3.23 -0.55 -18.61
C SER A 117 -3.66 -1.99 -18.32
N VAL A 118 -2.72 -2.93 -18.29
CA VAL A 118 -2.99 -4.35 -17.94
C VAL A 118 -3.54 -4.46 -16.53
N VAL A 119 -2.99 -3.70 -15.58
CA VAL A 119 -3.46 -3.69 -14.18
C VAL A 119 -4.89 -3.12 -14.11
N TYR A 120 -5.15 -2.01 -14.80
CA TYR A 120 -6.50 -1.42 -14.84
C TYR A 120 -7.53 -2.38 -15.40
N GLU A 121 -7.22 -3.08 -16.49
CA GLU A 121 -8.10 -4.08 -17.11
C GLU A 121 -8.38 -5.24 -16.14
N MET A 122 -7.37 -5.74 -15.42
CA MET A 122 -7.55 -6.79 -14.42
C MET A 122 -8.51 -6.38 -13.31
N PHE A 123 -8.49 -5.12 -12.88
CA PHE A 123 -9.40 -4.61 -11.84
C PHE A 123 -10.80 -4.29 -12.39
N ALA A 124 -10.97 -4.11 -13.70
CA ALA A 124 -12.27 -3.94 -14.32
C ALA A 124 -13.06 -5.27 -14.49
N LEU A 125 -12.39 -6.45 -14.32
CA LEU A 125 -13.03 -7.75 -14.39
C LEU A 125 -13.93 -8.00 -13.18
N SER A 126 -15.10 -8.64 -13.41
CA SER A 126 -16.00 -9.07 -12.36
C SER A 126 -15.43 -10.23 -11.54
N ASP A 127 -15.97 -10.45 -10.32
CA ASP A 127 -15.55 -11.57 -9.44
C ASP A 127 -15.68 -12.94 -10.09
N SER A 128 -16.65 -13.14 -11.00
CA SER A 128 -16.80 -14.37 -11.77
C SER A 128 -15.65 -14.56 -12.78
N GLN A 129 -15.10 -13.50 -13.32
CA GLN A 129 -13.93 -13.51 -14.19
C GLN A 129 -12.63 -13.75 -13.40
N ASP A 130 -12.57 -13.37 -12.11
CA ASP A 130 -11.44 -13.70 -11.23
C ASP A 130 -11.26 -15.22 -11.07
N ILE A 131 -12.34 -15.99 -11.11
CA ILE A 131 -12.28 -17.46 -11.07
C ILE A 131 -11.66 -18.03 -12.36
N ILE A 132 -11.94 -17.39 -13.49
CA ILE A 132 -11.36 -17.76 -14.80
C ILE A 132 -9.86 -17.43 -14.79
N LEU A 133 -9.46 -16.25 -14.30
CA LEU A 133 -8.05 -15.87 -14.15
C LEU A 133 -7.28 -16.85 -13.24
N LYS A 134 -7.92 -17.35 -12.18
CA LYS A 134 -7.34 -18.36 -11.29
C LYS A 134 -7.02 -19.67 -12.00
N LYS A 135 -7.89 -20.11 -12.90
CA LYS A 135 -7.70 -21.33 -13.72
C LYS A 135 -6.63 -21.14 -14.78
N MET A 136 -6.52 -19.93 -15.32
CA MET A 136 -5.58 -19.62 -16.43
C MET A 136 -4.15 -19.41 -15.94
N ASN A 137 -3.94 -19.01 -14.68
CA ASN A 137 -2.60 -18.93 -14.07
C ASN A 137 -1.87 -20.28 -14.04
N ASN A 138 -2.59 -21.39 -14.22
CA ASN A 138 -2.00 -22.72 -14.34
C ASN A 138 -1.62 -23.09 -15.80
N ASP A 139 -2.07 -22.33 -16.81
CA ASP A 139 -1.98 -22.71 -18.23
C ASP A 139 -1.13 -21.76 -19.11
N GLY A 140 -0.54 -20.69 -18.55
CA GLY A 140 0.38 -19.79 -19.28
C GLY A 140 -0.25 -18.62 -20.05
N ASP A 141 0.59 -17.69 -20.44
CA ASP A 141 0.41 -16.27 -20.78
C ASP A 141 -0.47 -15.95 -22.01
N GLU A 142 -0.55 -16.83 -23.01
CA GLU A 142 -1.24 -16.54 -24.27
C GLU A 142 -2.78 -16.42 -24.13
N LYS A 143 -3.33 -17.07 -23.13
CA LYS A 143 -4.78 -17.09 -22.90
C LYS A 143 -5.30 -15.84 -22.19
N ILE A 144 -4.45 -15.14 -21.41
CA ILE A 144 -4.86 -13.90 -20.71
C ILE A 144 -5.10 -12.79 -21.74
N ARG A 145 -4.31 -12.72 -22.81
CA ARG A 145 -4.50 -11.75 -23.91
C ARG A 145 -5.78 -11.95 -24.71
N ALA A 146 -6.33 -13.16 -24.73
CA ALA A 146 -7.55 -13.47 -25.48
C ALA A 146 -8.84 -13.09 -24.73
N ILE A 147 -8.73 -12.75 -23.42
CA ILE A 147 -9.87 -12.39 -22.55
C ILE A 147 -9.90 -10.88 -22.27
N LEU A 148 -8.75 -10.19 -22.38
CA LEU A 148 -8.61 -8.74 -22.31
C LEU A 148 -8.83 -8.12 -23.70
#